data_0577ee90cad9c9a939e3cebf5c795807
#
_entry.id   0577ee90cad9c9a939e3cebf5c795807
#
_cell.length_a   1.000
_cell.length_b   1.000
_cell.length_c   1.000
_cell.angle_alpha   90.00
_cell.angle_beta   90.00
_cell.angle_gamma   90.00
#
_symmetry.space_group_name_H-M   'P 1'
#
loop_
_entity.id
_entity.type
_entity.pdbx_description
1 polymer ?
#
loop_
_entity_poly.entity_id
_entity_poly.type
_entity_poly.pdbx_seq_one_letter_code
_entity_poly.pdbx_strand_id
1 'polypeptide(L)'
;MFGGEIALRLLLDHLAYAEHDEEAWAQELRVLESRGAFNSLGVTGAFKTVVPGDHEYGVASIYAEFARDRGWLDLDRTLTAEEYASIRQDVNAWAAQDRTLTEVHEAFGPPSVLFGGSNPLYGKTLAYTTERVTEPMICFHLWNGTDPGTRSSWPPAHNEPILLAVRCGRGPFKDTFTFTPQGSMRRPGTA
;
A
#
# COMPACT_ATOMS: atom_id res chain seq x y z
N MET A 1 -8.74 8.00 -7.88
CA MET A 1 -8.57 9.28 -7.14
C MET A 1 -8.22 10.34 -8.16
N PHE A 2 -8.95 11.45 -8.22
CA PHE A 2 -8.62 12.55 -9.12
C PHE A 2 -7.39 13.29 -8.58
N GLY A 3 -6.35 13.44 -9.41
CA GLY A 3 -5.12 14.16 -9.07
C GLY A 3 -3.94 13.30 -8.61
N GLY A 4 -4.13 12.00 -8.41
CA GLY A 4 -3.05 11.07 -8.05
C GLY A 4 -2.22 11.50 -6.86
N GLU A 5 -0.92 11.23 -6.87
CA GLU A 5 0.02 11.57 -5.81
C GLU A 5 0.10 13.08 -5.50
N ILE A 6 -0.02 13.92 -6.54
CA ILE A 6 0.04 15.40 -6.36
C ILE A 6 -1.07 15.87 -5.43
N ALA A 7 -2.29 15.35 -5.60
CA ALA A 7 -3.42 15.73 -4.74
C ALA A 7 -3.21 15.26 -3.29
N LEU A 8 -2.64 14.06 -3.08
CA LEU A 8 -2.31 13.56 -1.74
C LEU A 8 -1.26 14.45 -1.05
N ARG A 9 -0.22 14.85 -1.79
CA ARG A 9 0.81 15.73 -1.26
C ARG A 9 0.25 17.10 -0.88
N LEU A 10 -0.53 17.71 -1.76
CA LEU A 10 -1.18 18.98 -1.47
C LEU A 10 -2.10 18.89 -0.24
N LEU A 11 -2.83 17.79 -0.09
CA LEU A 11 -3.66 17.57 1.10
C LEU A 11 -2.80 17.54 2.37
N LEU A 12 -1.69 16.79 2.37
CA LEU A 12 -0.80 16.71 3.53
C LEU A 12 -0.05 18.02 3.79
N ASP A 13 0.35 18.74 2.75
CA ASP A 13 0.93 20.10 2.89
C ASP A 13 -0.06 21.04 3.61
N HIS A 14 -1.35 21.01 3.23
CA HIS A 14 -2.39 21.82 3.85
C HIS A 14 -2.70 21.38 5.28
N LEU A 15 -2.78 20.07 5.55
CA LEU A 15 -2.99 19.57 6.91
C LEU A 15 -1.82 19.92 7.81
N ALA A 16 -0.59 19.73 7.34
CA ALA A 16 0.61 20.09 8.10
C ALA A 16 0.64 21.59 8.42
N TYR A 17 0.27 22.44 7.45
CA TYR A 17 0.17 23.88 7.69
C TYR A 17 -0.92 24.21 8.72
N ALA A 18 -2.10 23.62 8.62
CA ALA A 18 -3.23 23.87 9.54
C ALA A 18 -2.94 23.44 10.98
N GLU A 19 -2.18 22.34 11.14
CA GLU A 19 -1.83 21.76 12.45
C GLU A 19 -0.45 22.23 12.97
N HIS A 20 0.25 23.10 12.24
CA HIS A 20 1.60 23.59 12.57
C HIS A 20 2.67 22.47 12.64
N ASP A 21 2.56 21.50 11.76
CA ASP A 21 3.40 20.29 11.68
C ASP A 21 4.28 20.26 10.40
N GLU A 22 4.54 21.41 9.74
CA GLU A 22 5.26 21.51 8.47
C GLU A 22 6.68 20.94 8.57
N GLU A 23 7.35 21.17 9.71
CA GLU A 23 8.70 20.63 9.93
C GLU A 23 8.69 19.10 10.02
N ALA A 24 7.70 18.53 10.69
CA ALA A 24 7.54 17.09 10.79
C ALA A 24 7.21 16.45 9.42
N TRP A 25 6.37 17.11 8.64
CA TRP A 25 6.08 16.68 7.26
C TRP A 25 7.32 16.73 6.36
N ALA A 26 8.07 17.82 6.43
CA ALA A 26 9.34 17.95 5.70
C ALA A 26 10.36 16.89 6.13
N GLN A 27 10.40 16.55 7.42
CA GLN A 27 11.26 15.48 7.93
C GLN A 27 10.81 14.10 7.40
N GLU A 28 9.50 13.82 7.35
CA GLU A 28 8.99 12.57 6.80
C GLU A 28 9.38 12.39 5.33
N LEU A 29 9.27 13.44 4.51
CA LEU A 29 9.72 13.39 3.11
C LEU A 29 11.21 13.02 2.99
N ARG A 30 12.07 13.56 3.86
CA ARG A 30 13.50 13.18 3.90
C ARG A 30 13.69 11.72 4.32
N VAL A 31 12.90 11.23 5.27
CA VAL A 31 12.92 9.81 5.68
C VAL A 31 12.49 8.92 4.53
N LEU A 32 11.40 9.25 3.82
CA LEU A 32 10.94 8.49 2.66
C LEU A 32 12.02 8.45 1.54
N GLU A 33 12.68 9.58 1.28
CA GLU A 33 13.79 9.66 0.33
C GLU A 33 14.97 8.77 0.76
N SER A 34 15.41 8.87 2.01
CA SER A 34 16.52 8.07 2.55
C SER A 34 16.27 6.57 2.49
N ARG A 35 15.02 6.14 2.59
CA ARG A 35 14.58 4.74 2.48
C ARG A 35 14.39 4.28 1.03
N GLY A 36 14.47 5.18 0.05
CA GLY A 36 14.16 4.92 -1.35
C GLY A 36 12.66 4.77 -1.64
N ALA A 37 11.80 5.22 -0.71
CA ALA A 37 10.35 5.25 -0.90
C ALA A 37 9.85 6.51 -1.64
N PHE A 38 10.76 7.46 -1.88
CA PHE A 38 10.51 8.70 -2.60
C PHE A 38 11.72 9.02 -3.51
N ASN A 39 11.47 9.39 -4.75
CA ASN A 39 12.50 9.78 -5.72
C ASN A 39 12.04 11.00 -6.54
N SER A 40 12.75 11.34 -7.61
CA SER A 40 12.40 12.50 -8.48
C SER A 40 11.00 12.42 -9.09
N LEU A 41 10.38 11.25 -9.14
CA LEU A 41 9.01 11.02 -9.60
C LEU A 41 8.06 10.76 -8.41
N GLY A 42 8.48 11.10 -7.18
CA GLY A 42 7.70 10.91 -5.97
C GLY A 42 7.68 9.45 -5.48
N VAL A 43 6.72 9.14 -4.63
CA VAL A 43 6.42 7.78 -4.16
C VAL A 43 5.96 6.88 -5.31
N THR A 44 5.21 7.44 -6.27
CA THR A 44 4.83 6.75 -7.52
C THR A 44 6.06 6.21 -8.25
N GLY A 45 7.13 7.01 -8.33
CA GLY A 45 8.37 6.58 -8.94
C GLY A 45 9.04 5.41 -8.21
N ALA A 46 8.98 5.40 -6.88
CA ALA A 46 9.49 4.30 -6.08
C ALA A 46 8.67 3.01 -6.30
N PHE A 47 7.34 3.10 -6.26
CA PHE A 47 6.46 1.95 -6.53
C PHE A 47 6.69 1.34 -7.91
N LYS A 48 6.83 2.15 -8.96
CA LYS A 48 7.12 1.68 -10.33
C LYS A 48 8.36 0.80 -10.44
N THR A 49 9.28 0.87 -9.49
CA THR A 49 10.47 0.00 -9.46
C THR A 49 10.24 -1.32 -8.73
N VAL A 50 9.11 -1.50 -8.06
CA VAL A 50 8.86 -2.62 -7.15
C VAL A 50 7.63 -3.42 -7.54
N VAL A 51 6.51 -2.76 -7.81
CA VAL A 51 5.21 -3.38 -8.08
C VAL A 51 4.73 -2.99 -9.48
N PRO A 52 4.19 -3.93 -10.28
CA PRO A 52 3.67 -3.63 -11.62
C PRO A 52 2.31 -2.92 -11.57
N GLY A 53 1.99 -2.18 -12.63
CA GLY A 53 0.65 -1.63 -12.87
C GLY A 53 0.42 -0.24 -12.27
N ASP A 54 -0.84 0.06 -11.99
CA ASP A 54 -1.24 1.32 -11.39
C ASP A 54 -1.02 1.27 -9.87
N HIS A 55 -0.34 2.27 -9.35
CA HIS A 55 0.15 2.27 -7.96
C HIS A 55 -0.55 3.28 -7.06
N GLU A 56 -1.58 3.98 -7.54
CA GLU A 56 -2.23 5.07 -6.79
C GLU A 56 -2.63 4.65 -5.36
N TYR A 57 -3.15 3.44 -5.21
CA TYR A 57 -3.59 2.93 -3.91
C TYR A 57 -2.41 2.52 -3.01
N GLY A 58 -1.34 1.99 -3.60
CA GLY A 58 -0.10 1.73 -2.90
C GLY A 58 0.57 3.03 -2.43
N VAL A 59 0.64 4.02 -3.31
CA VAL A 59 1.14 5.38 -3.00
C VAL A 59 0.36 6.00 -1.85
N ALA A 60 -0.98 5.92 -1.89
CA ALA A 60 -1.82 6.43 -0.82
C ALA A 60 -1.48 5.80 0.54
N SER A 61 -1.13 4.51 0.59
CA SER A 61 -0.78 3.83 1.84
C SER A 61 0.52 4.36 2.48
N ILE A 62 1.45 4.91 1.70
CA ILE A 62 2.68 5.53 2.24
C ILE A 62 2.35 6.85 2.94
N TYR A 63 1.59 7.70 2.27
CA TYR A 63 1.17 8.99 2.84
C TYR A 63 0.23 8.82 4.03
N ALA A 64 -0.58 7.77 4.02
CA ALA A 64 -1.48 7.43 5.12
C ALA A 64 -0.73 7.00 6.40
N GLU A 65 0.49 6.45 6.32
CA GLU A 65 1.30 6.18 7.52
C GLU A 65 1.61 7.47 8.27
N PHE A 66 2.02 8.53 7.59
CA PHE A 66 2.24 9.82 8.22
C PHE A 66 0.95 10.43 8.77
N ALA A 67 -0.14 10.42 7.97
CA ALA A 67 -1.43 10.92 8.42
C ALA A 67 -1.94 10.18 9.66
N ARG A 68 -1.75 8.86 9.73
CA ARG A 68 -2.07 8.06 10.93
C ARG A 68 -1.22 8.48 12.13
N ASP A 69 0.08 8.62 11.94
CA ASP A 69 1.01 8.96 13.02
C ASP A 69 0.70 10.36 13.62
N ARG A 70 -0.06 11.20 12.89
CA ARG A 70 -0.58 12.51 13.32
C ARG A 70 -2.05 12.49 13.78
N GLY A 71 -2.73 11.35 13.70
CA GLY A 71 -4.15 11.27 14.02
C GLY A 71 -5.07 11.90 12.98
N TRP A 72 -4.59 12.12 11.76
CA TRP A 72 -5.36 12.71 10.65
C TRP A 72 -6.06 11.66 9.78
N LEU A 73 -5.86 10.38 10.07
CA LEU A 73 -6.46 9.28 9.33
C LEU A 73 -7.53 8.60 10.18
N ASP A 74 -8.77 8.64 9.72
CA ASP A 74 -9.83 7.84 10.29
C ASP A 74 -9.66 6.37 9.91
N LEU A 75 -9.78 5.49 10.88
CA LEU A 75 -9.67 4.05 10.71
C LEU A 75 -11.06 3.40 10.87
N ASP A 76 -11.41 2.51 9.95
CA ASP A 76 -12.65 1.71 10.06
C ASP A 76 -12.60 0.75 11.26
N ARG A 77 -11.39 0.26 11.57
CA ARG A 77 -11.09 -0.51 12.78
C ARG A 77 -9.60 -0.45 13.12
N THR A 78 -9.25 -0.78 14.35
CA THR A 78 -7.87 -1.08 14.77
C THR A 78 -7.75 -2.55 15.17
N LEU A 79 -6.60 -3.14 14.86
CA LEU A 79 -6.28 -4.49 15.31
C LEU A 79 -5.87 -4.47 16.79
N THR A 80 -6.15 -5.55 17.50
CA THR A 80 -5.48 -5.83 18.78
C THR A 80 -3.99 -6.14 18.54
N ALA A 81 -3.18 -6.06 19.58
CA ALA A 81 -1.77 -6.42 19.49
C ALA A 81 -1.56 -7.90 19.08
N GLU A 82 -2.48 -8.78 19.49
CA GLU A 82 -2.46 -10.21 19.16
C GLU A 82 -2.80 -10.47 17.72
N GLU A 83 -3.86 -9.84 17.19
CA GLU A 83 -4.22 -9.90 15.76
C GLU A 83 -3.07 -9.41 14.89
N TYR A 84 -2.47 -8.28 15.24
CA TYR A 84 -1.36 -7.70 14.48
C TYR A 84 -0.12 -8.61 14.51
N ALA A 85 0.23 -9.16 15.68
CA ALA A 85 1.36 -10.08 15.83
C ALA A 85 1.14 -11.36 15.02
N SER A 86 -0.09 -11.91 15.02
CA SER A 86 -0.44 -13.08 14.20
C SER A 86 -0.26 -12.79 12.71
N ILE A 87 -0.81 -11.67 12.21
CA ILE A 87 -0.62 -11.30 10.79
C ILE A 87 0.87 -11.18 10.46
N ARG A 88 1.66 -10.48 11.29
CA ARG A 88 3.10 -10.32 11.06
C ARG A 88 3.87 -11.62 11.04
N GLN A 89 3.51 -12.57 11.89
CA GLN A 89 4.15 -13.88 11.95
C GLN A 89 3.84 -14.71 10.69
N ASP A 90 2.60 -14.70 10.24
CA ASP A 90 2.11 -15.63 9.23
C ASP A 90 2.20 -15.09 7.80
N VAL A 91 2.21 -13.76 7.63
CA VAL A 91 2.05 -13.12 6.32
C VAL A 91 3.08 -13.54 5.28
N ASN A 92 4.33 -13.79 5.66
CA ASN A 92 5.38 -14.18 4.74
C ASN A 92 5.14 -15.61 4.20
N ALA A 93 4.78 -16.55 5.07
CA ALA A 93 4.46 -17.92 4.68
C ALA A 93 3.14 -17.96 3.89
N TRP A 94 2.17 -17.13 4.29
CA TRP A 94 0.87 -17.05 3.64
C TRP A 94 0.98 -16.45 2.22
N ALA A 95 1.81 -15.40 2.03
CA ALA A 95 2.07 -14.78 0.74
C ALA A 95 3.02 -15.62 -0.17
N ALA A 96 3.57 -16.73 0.31
CA ALA A 96 4.33 -17.66 -0.55
C ALA A 96 3.46 -18.36 -1.61
N GLN A 97 2.14 -18.22 -1.54
CA GLN A 97 1.19 -18.71 -2.53
C GLN A 97 0.41 -17.53 -3.14
N ASP A 98 -0.10 -17.74 -4.35
CA ASP A 98 -1.02 -16.77 -4.96
C ASP A 98 -2.31 -16.69 -4.17
N ARG A 99 -2.80 -15.47 -3.99
CA ARG A 99 -3.96 -15.13 -3.16
C ARG A 99 -4.88 -14.16 -3.87
N THR A 100 -6.15 -14.22 -3.55
CA THR A 100 -7.18 -13.33 -4.04
C THR A 100 -7.64 -12.34 -2.97
N LEU A 101 -8.41 -11.32 -3.37
CA LEU A 101 -9.06 -10.39 -2.44
C LEU A 101 -9.92 -11.12 -1.40
N THR A 102 -10.70 -12.10 -1.86
CA THR A 102 -11.57 -12.90 -0.98
C THR A 102 -10.75 -13.63 0.08
N GLU A 103 -9.65 -14.29 -0.31
CA GLU A 103 -8.77 -15.00 0.63
C GLU A 103 -8.10 -14.06 1.65
N VAL A 104 -7.76 -12.82 1.26
CA VAL A 104 -7.25 -11.82 2.22
C VAL A 104 -8.30 -11.50 3.28
N HIS A 105 -9.55 -11.26 2.86
CA HIS A 105 -10.66 -10.99 3.78
C HIS A 105 -11.01 -12.18 4.69
N GLU A 106 -10.96 -13.39 4.15
CA GLU A 106 -11.21 -14.62 4.93
C GLU A 106 -10.13 -14.86 5.98
N ALA A 107 -8.85 -14.61 5.62
CA ALA A 107 -7.73 -14.85 6.51
C ALA A 107 -7.58 -13.77 7.61
N PHE A 108 -7.81 -12.49 7.27
CA PHE A 108 -7.45 -11.35 8.15
C PHE A 108 -8.65 -10.45 8.51
N GLY A 109 -9.84 -10.77 8.00
CA GLY A 109 -11.05 -9.97 8.23
C GLY A 109 -11.04 -8.62 7.49
N PRO A 110 -11.93 -7.69 7.86
CA PRO A 110 -11.99 -6.37 7.24
C PRO A 110 -10.71 -5.57 7.55
N PRO A 111 -10.21 -4.76 6.59
CA PRO A 111 -9.02 -3.93 6.81
C PRO A 111 -9.31 -2.78 7.78
N SER A 112 -8.24 -2.18 8.32
CA SER A 112 -8.31 -0.91 9.05
C SER A 112 -8.58 0.27 8.13
N VAL A 113 -8.04 0.21 6.91
CA VAL A 113 -8.26 1.21 5.84
C VAL A 113 -8.27 0.50 4.49
N LEU A 114 -9.21 0.90 3.64
CA LEU A 114 -9.27 0.51 2.23
C LEU A 114 -8.80 1.69 1.35
N PHE A 115 -7.70 1.51 0.64
CA PHE A 115 -7.29 2.43 -0.43
C PHE A 115 -7.78 1.90 -1.77
N GLY A 116 -8.70 2.61 -2.39
CA GLY A 116 -9.31 2.22 -3.66
C GLY A 116 -10.82 2.39 -3.67
N GLY A 117 -11.42 2.06 -4.80
CA GLY A 117 -12.88 2.09 -4.93
C GLY A 117 -13.54 0.83 -4.35
N SER A 118 -14.84 0.95 -4.07
CA SER A 118 -15.69 -0.16 -3.58
C SER A 118 -15.94 -1.25 -4.64
N ASN A 119 -15.70 -0.96 -5.93
CA ASN A 119 -15.89 -1.97 -6.98
C ASN A 119 -14.97 -3.18 -6.74
N PRO A 120 -15.53 -4.40 -6.56
CA PRO A 120 -14.76 -5.59 -6.23
C PRO A 120 -13.81 -6.04 -7.36
N LEU A 121 -14.02 -5.56 -8.58
CA LEU A 121 -13.19 -5.93 -9.75
C LEU A 121 -11.90 -5.14 -9.85
N TYR A 122 -11.78 -3.98 -9.18
CA TYR A 122 -10.59 -3.14 -9.32
C TYR A 122 -9.53 -3.43 -8.27
N GLY A 123 -8.27 -3.27 -8.67
CA GLY A 123 -7.13 -3.31 -7.74
C GLY A 123 -7.32 -2.33 -6.58
N LYS A 124 -6.73 -2.64 -5.46
CA LYS A 124 -6.83 -1.85 -4.22
C LYS A 124 -5.68 -2.19 -3.27
N THR A 125 -5.54 -1.40 -2.23
CA THR A 125 -4.64 -1.73 -1.12
C THR A 125 -5.46 -1.82 0.17
N LEU A 126 -5.35 -2.95 0.86
CA LEU A 126 -5.93 -3.17 2.18
C LEU A 126 -4.84 -2.94 3.22
N ALA A 127 -5.09 -2.07 4.17
CA ALA A 127 -4.15 -1.80 5.25
C ALA A 127 -4.70 -2.25 6.60
N TYR A 128 -3.84 -2.89 7.38
CA TYR A 128 -4.12 -3.38 8.73
C TYR A 128 -3.17 -2.72 9.71
N THR A 129 -3.70 -2.16 10.79
CA THR A 129 -2.91 -1.44 11.78
C THR A 129 -3.53 -1.47 13.17
N THR A 130 -2.69 -1.23 14.17
CA THR A 130 -3.10 -1.04 15.57
C THR A 130 -3.19 0.47 15.90
N GLU A 131 -3.56 0.80 17.12
CA GLU A 131 -3.46 2.17 17.65
C GLU A 131 -2.02 2.63 17.87
N ARG A 132 -1.05 1.69 17.91
CA ARG A 132 0.36 2.02 18.15
C ARG A 132 1.00 2.55 16.88
N VAL A 133 1.29 3.84 16.84
CA VAL A 133 1.95 4.50 15.69
C VAL A 133 3.36 3.97 15.40
N THR A 134 4.03 3.35 16.39
CA THR A 134 5.33 2.70 16.21
C THR A 134 5.27 1.41 15.41
N GLU A 135 4.10 0.77 15.34
CA GLU A 135 3.87 -0.41 14.53
C GLU A 135 3.52 0.01 13.10
N PRO A 136 4.31 -0.42 12.08
CA PRO A 136 4.02 -0.06 10.70
C PRO A 136 2.69 -0.65 10.22
N MET A 137 2.05 0.00 9.27
CA MET A 137 0.89 -0.59 8.59
C MET A 137 1.31 -1.83 7.80
N ILE A 138 0.49 -2.88 7.84
CA ILE A 138 0.64 -4.06 6.96
C ILE A 138 -0.29 -3.84 5.77
N CYS A 139 0.29 -3.65 4.58
CA CYS A 139 -0.45 -3.27 3.38
C CYS A 139 -0.43 -4.40 2.34
N PHE A 140 -1.61 -4.88 1.97
CA PHE A 140 -1.82 -5.90 0.95
C PHE A 140 -2.12 -5.20 -0.38
N HIS A 141 -1.22 -5.29 -1.35
CA HIS A 141 -1.33 -4.65 -2.65
C HIS A 141 -1.97 -5.62 -3.65
N LEU A 142 -3.23 -5.38 -3.97
CA LEU A 142 -4.05 -6.19 -4.86
C LEU A 142 -4.18 -5.51 -6.23
N TRP A 143 -4.08 -6.31 -7.27
CA TRP A 143 -4.10 -5.87 -8.66
C TRP A 143 -5.11 -6.67 -9.48
N ASN A 144 -5.78 -5.99 -10.40
CA ASN A 144 -6.61 -6.61 -11.41
C ASN A 144 -6.56 -5.75 -12.69
N GLY A 145 -5.41 -5.78 -13.33
CA GLY A 145 -5.19 -5.09 -14.61
C GLY A 145 -5.41 -6.03 -15.79
N THR A 146 -4.90 -5.62 -16.93
CA THR A 146 -4.88 -6.42 -18.15
C THR A 146 -3.52 -7.07 -18.34
N ASP A 147 -3.47 -8.20 -19.01
CA ASP A 147 -2.21 -8.87 -19.33
C ASP A 147 -1.31 -7.98 -20.22
N PRO A 148 0.02 -8.10 -20.07
CA PRO A 148 0.96 -7.35 -20.89
C PRO A 148 0.67 -7.55 -22.39
N GLY A 149 0.61 -6.45 -23.14
CA GLY A 149 0.35 -6.47 -24.58
C GLY A 149 -1.11 -6.34 -24.99
N THR A 150 -2.07 -6.36 -24.07
CA THR A 150 -3.46 -6.03 -24.37
C THR A 150 -3.63 -4.50 -24.52
N ARG A 151 -4.40 -4.08 -25.54
CA ARG A 151 -4.65 -2.65 -25.80
C ARG A 151 -5.79 -2.07 -24.97
N SER A 152 -6.53 -2.92 -24.26
CA SER A 152 -7.70 -2.52 -23.49
C SER A 152 -7.45 -2.74 -22.00
N SER A 153 -7.83 -1.78 -21.17
CA SER A 153 -7.86 -1.94 -19.71
C SER A 153 -9.11 -2.67 -19.21
N TRP A 154 -10.01 -3.05 -20.12
CA TRP A 154 -11.27 -3.70 -19.79
C TRP A 154 -11.59 -4.81 -20.81
N PRO A 155 -12.09 -5.97 -20.37
CA PRO A 155 -12.33 -6.38 -18.98
C PRO A 155 -11.02 -6.64 -18.21
N PRO A 156 -11.05 -6.62 -16.87
CA PRO A 156 -9.89 -7.00 -16.06
C PRO A 156 -9.50 -8.47 -16.30
N ALA A 157 -8.24 -8.80 -16.04
CA ALA A 157 -7.68 -10.13 -16.31
C ALA A 157 -8.26 -11.23 -15.42
N HIS A 158 -8.75 -10.87 -14.23
CA HIS A 158 -9.23 -11.80 -13.22
C HIS A 158 -10.65 -11.45 -12.77
N ASN A 159 -11.39 -12.45 -12.27
CA ASN A 159 -12.75 -12.28 -11.74
C ASN A 159 -12.76 -11.43 -10.44
N GLU A 160 -11.62 -11.37 -9.76
CA GLU A 160 -11.35 -10.50 -8.61
C GLU A 160 -9.85 -10.14 -8.57
N PRO A 161 -9.46 -9.09 -7.81
CA PRO A 161 -8.05 -8.73 -7.66
C PRO A 161 -7.22 -9.83 -7.01
N ILE A 162 -6.02 -10.04 -7.55
CA ILE A 162 -5.01 -10.94 -7.00
C ILE A 162 -4.00 -10.16 -6.17
N LEU A 163 -3.50 -10.77 -5.10
CA LEU A 163 -2.43 -10.21 -4.29
C LEU A 163 -1.11 -10.28 -5.05
N LEU A 164 -0.44 -9.15 -5.19
CA LEU A 164 0.92 -9.09 -5.75
C LEU A 164 1.98 -9.10 -4.66
N ALA A 165 1.77 -8.32 -3.61
CA ALA A 165 2.73 -8.19 -2.53
C ALA A 165 2.08 -7.73 -1.23
N VAL A 166 2.73 -8.06 -0.12
CA VAL A 166 2.45 -7.48 1.18
C VAL A 166 3.63 -6.60 1.57
N ARG A 167 3.36 -5.35 1.91
CA ARG A 167 4.37 -4.43 2.45
C ARG A 167 4.21 -4.35 3.96
N CYS A 168 5.32 -4.54 4.69
CA CYS A 168 5.37 -4.37 6.14
C CYS A 168 6.75 -3.87 6.57
N GLY A 169 6.79 -2.81 7.34
CA GLY A 169 8.04 -2.28 7.90
C GLY A 169 8.41 -0.90 7.39
N ARG A 170 9.35 -0.29 8.11
CA ARG A 170 9.89 1.06 7.85
C ARG A 170 11.38 1.02 7.45
N GLY A 171 11.90 -0.13 7.01
CA GLY A 171 13.25 -0.30 6.48
C GLY A 171 13.43 0.25 5.06
N PRO A 172 14.51 -0.12 4.36
CA PRO A 172 14.70 0.19 2.94
C PRO A 172 13.47 -0.24 2.15
N PHE A 173 12.94 0.66 1.30
CA PHE A 173 11.61 0.49 0.71
C PHE A 173 11.41 -0.85 0.01
N LYS A 174 12.38 -1.24 -0.82
CA LYS A 174 12.31 -2.50 -1.58
C LYS A 174 12.30 -3.75 -0.69
N ASP A 175 12.91 -3.67 0.48
CA ASP A 175 13.05 -4.80 1.40
C ASP A 175 11.81 -4.98 2.28
N THR A 176 10.88 -4.03 2.25
CA THR A 176 9.63 -4.12 3.02
C THR A 176 8.54 -4.95 2.32
N PHE A 177 8.79 -5.45 1.11
CA PHE A 177 7.82 -6.19 0.31
C PHE A 177 8.08 -7.70 0.33
N THR A 178 7.05 -8.46 0.64
CA THR A 178 6.97 -9.91 0.40
C THR A 178 6.05 -10.13 -0.79
N PHE A 179 6.57 -10.76 -1.86
CA PHE A 179 5.82 -10.98 -3.10
C PHE A 179 5.21 -12.37 -3.15
N THR A 180 3.99 -12.46 -3.69
CA THR A 180 3.41 -13.73 -4.15
C THR A 180 4.15 -14.22 -5.40
N PRO A 181 3.96 -15.49 -5.84
CA PRO A 181 4.48 -15.97 -7.12
C PRO A 181 4.04 -15.10 -8.30
N GLN A 182 2.76 -14.72 -8.38
CA GLN A 182 2.24 -13.83 -9.42
C GLN A 182 2.87 -12.42 -9.33
N GLY A 183 3.03 -11.90 -8.12
CA GLY A 183 3.70 -10.63 -7.91
C GLY A 183 5.16 -10.66 -8.34
N SER A 184 5.88 -11.74 -8.01
CA SER A 184 7.28 -11.94 -8.39
C SER A 184 7.48 -12.00 -9.90
N MET A 185 6.61 -12.71 -10.63
CA MET A 185 6.66 -12.80 -12.09
C MET A 185 6.40 -11.44 -12.79
N ARG A 186 5.63 -10.57 -12.16
CA ARG A 186 5.24 -9.27 -12.72
C ARG A 186 6.14 -8.12 -12.28
N ARG A 187 7.17 -8.37 -11.47
CA ARG A 187 8.08 -7.30 -11.02
C ARG A 187 8.79 -6.63 -12.18
N PRO A 188 8.91 -5.30 -12.18
CA PRO A 188 9.71 -4.58 -13.18
C PRO A 188 11.17 -5.05 -13.14
N GLY A 189 11.75 -5.32 -14.31
CA GLY A 189 13.18 -5.70 -14.45
C GLY A 189 13.50 -7.17 -14.16
N THR A 190 12.52 -8.06 -14.06
CA THR A 190 12.72 -9.52 -13.97
C THR A 190 12.61 -10.25 -15.32
N ALA A 191 12.52 -9.49 -16.42
CA ALA A 191 12.51 -10.01 -17.79
C ALA A 191 13.92 -10.03 -18.40
#